data_6e18cc9e0e3b654b01b78fd862bc9a22
#
_entry.id   6e18cc9e0e3b654b01b78fd862bc9a22
#
_cell.length_a   1.000
_cell.length_b   1.000
_cell.length_c   1.000
_cell.angle_alpha   90.00
_cell.angle_beta   90.00
_cell.angle_gamma   90.00
#
_symmetry.space_group_name_H-M   'P 1'
#
loop_
_entity.id
_entity.type
_entity.pdbx_description
1 polymer ?
#
loop_
_entity_poly.entity_id
_entity_poly.type
_entity_poly.pdbx_seq_one_letter_code
_entity_poly.pdbx_strand_id
1 'polypeptide(L)'
;MPITHLLGSPHLSGSGATDAGGDVAMFPDGNASIARLLVHALIPAVAPDADSSNLALARFDYSKLDEAGAPVRLRLSSTVINAANQDAGTRVTYINDGRVLRVNARHTVLACYHAIIPHLCPELPEAQKEAQKYQVKRPLLVTNVLLRNSSAIDKLELSGAYCPGRLHGAVWVVKGVNTVGYSHEWDDSGSVPIMFWGSIAPPDSSVPVKEQHRASRALLLAMTFEDFEREVRTVLDGMLGPAGFD
;
A
#
# COMPACT_ATOMS: atom_id res chain seq x y z
N MET A 1 -21.43 -14.19 5.23
CA MET A 1 -21.44 -12.71 5.31
C MET A 1 -21.68 -12.15 3.93
N PRO A 2 -22.59 -11.20 3.74
CA PRO A 2 -22.76 -10.56 2.43
C PRO A 2 -21.49 -9.80 2.04
N ILE A 3 -21.14 -9.88 0.76
CA ILE A 3 -19.96 -9.24 0.15
C ILE A 3 -19.92 -7.73 0.39
N THR A 4 -21.05 -7.11 0.64
CA THR A 4 -21.19 -5.68 0.98
C THR A 4 -20.39 -5.26 2.21
N HIS A 5 -20.13 -6.14 3.17
CA HIS A 5 -19.27 -5.84 4.32
C HIS A 5 -17.76 -5.98 4.02
N LEU A 6 -17.39 -6.61 2.92
CA LEU A 6 -16.01 -6.69 2.45
C LEU A 6 -15.53 -5.41 1.79
N LEU A 7 -16.44 -4.68 1.19
CA LEU A 7 -16.19 -3.45 0.42
C LEU A 7 -16.73 -2.21 1.15
N GLY A 8 -17.09 -2.33 2.41
CA GLY A 8 -17.70 -1.29 3.24
C GLY A 8 -16.82 -0.10 3.59
N SER A 9 -16.05 0.36 2.63
CA SER A 9 -15.51 1.71 2.64
C SER A 9 -16.09 2.44 1.42
N PRO A 10 -16.99 3.39 1.60
CA PRO A 10 -17.54 4.20 0.49
C PRO A 10 -16.45 4.99 -0.26
N HIS A 11 -15.22 4.96 0.21
CA HIS A 11 -14.07 5.66 -0.37
C HIS A 11 -13.27 4.86 -1.40
N LEU A 12 -13.70 3.64 -1.74
CA LEU A 12 -13.05 2.83 -2.78
C LEU A 12 -13.72 2.95 -4.15
N SER A 13 -14.76 3.74 -4.27
CA SER A 13 -15.27 4.20 -5.56
C SER A 13 -14.37 5.29 -6.11
N GLY A 14 -13.11 4.96 -6.39
CA GLY A 14 -12.27 5.81 -7.21
C GLY A 14 -12.91 5.92 -8.57
N SER A 15 -13.28 7.12 -8.98
CA SER A 15 -13.72 7.50 -10.32
C SER A 15 -15.19 7.40 -10.70
N GLY A 16 -16.08 7.06 -9.85
CA GLY A 16 -17.47 7.40 -10.13
C GLY A 16 -17.79 8.67 -9.40
N ALA A 17 -18.23 9.73 -10.06
CA ALA A 17 -18.96 10.80 -9.41
C ALA A 17 -20.09 10.14 -8.61
N THR A 18 -19.86 9.88 -7.36
CA THR A 18 -20.95 9.55 -6.45
C THR A 18 -21.47 10.88 -5.97
N ASP A 19 -22.76 11.09 -6.05
CA ASP A 19 -23.50 12.23 -5.51
C ASP A 19 -23.36 12.43 -3.99
N ALA A 20 -22.38 11.83 -3.38
CA ALA A 20 -21.97 12.00 -1.99
C ALA A 20 -20.79 12.99 -1.91
N GLY A 21 -20.96 14.17 -2.42
CA GLY A 21 -20.46 15.45 -1.98
C GLY A 21 -19.01 15.56 -1.51
N GLY A 22 -18.03 15.09 -2.26
CA GLY A 22 -16.65 15.39 -1.96
C GLY A 22 -15.69 14.88 -3.04
N ASP A 23 -15.00 15.78 -3.71
CA ASP A 23 -13.92 15.44 -4.61
C ASP A 23 -12.82 14.71 -3.81
N VAL A 24 -12.60 13.44 -4.12
CA VAL A 24 -11.47 12.70 -3.56
C VAL A 24 -10.21 13.12 -4.33
N ALA A 25 -9.39 13.94 -3.71
CA ALA A 25 -8.08 14.27 -4.26
C ALA A 25 -7.16 13.06 -4.17
N MET A 26 -6.56 12.68 -5.30
CA MET A 26 -5.59 11.60 -5.39
C MET A 26 -4.30 12.12 -5.99
N PHE A 27 -3.18 11.61 -5.52
CA PHE A 27 -1.88 11.84 -6.15
C PHE A 27 -1.57 10.72 -7.15
N PRO A 28 -0.80 10.98 -8.21
CA PRO A 28 -0.45 9.97 -9.22
C PRO A 28 0.23 8.73 -8.66
N ASP A 29 1.07 8.92 -7.64
CA ASP A 29 1.77 7.85 -6.91
C ASP A 29 1.08 7.50 -5.57
N GLY A 30 -0.18 7.89 -5.39
CA GLY A 30 -0.95 7.65 -4.19
C GLY A 30 -0.39 8.39 -2.97
N ASN A 31 -0.57 7.82 -1.79
CA ASN A 31 -0.10 8.41 -0.53
C ASN A 31 1.44 8.53 -0.42
N ALA A 32 2.20 7.96 -1.34
CA ALA A 32 3.64 8.17 -1.42
C ALA A 32 3.99 9.65 -1.63
N SER A 33 3.18 10.40 -2.38
CA SER A 33 3.34 11.86 -2.52
C SER A 33 3.32 12.58 -1.17
N ILE A 34 2.46 12.18 -0.24
CA ILE A 34 2.41 12.78 1.11
C ILE A 34 3.72 12.53 1.85
N ALA A 35 4.23 11.30 1.81
CA ALA A 35 5.52 10.98 2.42
C ALA A 35 6.66 11.78 1.79
N ARG A 36 6.66 11.91 0.46
CA ARG A 36 7.65 12.71 -0.28
C ARG A 36 7.57 14.20 0.08
N LEU A 37 6.36 14.77 0.18
CA LEU A 37 6.15 16.16 0.64
C LEU A 37 6.73 16.37 2.04
N LEU A 38 6.47 15.46 2.98
CA LEU A 38 7.00 15.54 4.34
C LEU A 38 8.53 15.45 4.36
N VAL A 39 9.12 14.52 3.60
CA VAL A 39 10.58 14.39 3.50
C VAL A 39 11.19 15.65 2.89
N HIS A 40 10.61 16.17 1.79
CA HIS A 40 11.08 17.40 1.17
C HIS A 40 10.99 18.60 2.12
N ALA A 41 9.89 18.74 2.88
CA ALA A 41 9.73 19.82 3.85
C ALA A 41 10.78 19.75 4.98
N LEU A 42 11.18 18.54 5.38
CA LEU A 42 12.17 18.32 6.44
C LEU A 42 13.62 18.39 5.93
N ILE A 43 13.87 17.97 4.70
CA ILE A 43 15.18 17.87 4.07
C ILE A 43 15.09 18.41 2.63
N PRO A 44 14.95 19.72 2.42
CA PRO A 44 14.77 20.30 1.06
C PRO A 44 15.88 19.94 0.07
N ALA A 45 17.08 19.65 0.56
CA ALA A 45 18.23 19.29 -0.27
C ALA A 45 18.04 17.98 -1.07
N VAL A 46 17.04 17.14 -0.74
CA VAL A 46 16.77 15.91 -1.50
C VAL A 46 16.21 16.19 -2.89
N ALA A 47 15.56 17.34 -3.09
CA ALA A 47 14.99 17.76 -4.37
C ALA A 47 14.85 19.30 -4.37
N PRO A 48 15.96 20.06 -4.50
CA PRO A 48 15.96 21.51 -4.29
C PRO A 48 15.06 22.28 -5.28
N ASP A 49 14.82 21.73 -6.45
CA ASP A 49 14.00 22.34 -7.50
C ASP A 49 12.53 21.85 -7.47
N ALA A 50 12.17 21.04 -6.46
CA ALA A 50 10.81 20.51 -6.33
C ALA A 50 9.94 21.41 -5.45
N ASP A 51 8.67 21.48 -5.81
CA ASP A 51 7.61 22.11 -5.03
C ASP A 51 6.35 21.24 -5.03
N SER A 52 5.27 21.73 -4.44
CA SER A 52 4.01 20.98 -4.38
C SER A 52 3.41 20.67 -5.75
N SER A 53 3.81 21.39 -6.81
CA SER A 53 3.26 21.25 -8.16
C SER A 53 3.96 20.15 -8.96
N ASN A 54 5.21 19.81 -8.67
CA ASN A 54 6.00 18.87 -9.46
C ASN A 54 6.57 17.70 -8.64
N LEU A 55 6.32 17.66 -7.35
CA LEU A 55 6.96 16.72 -6.42
C LEU A 55 6.72 15.25 -6.77
N ALA A 56 5.55 14.91 -7.32
CA ALA A 56 5.24 13.55 -7.72
C ALA A 56 6.22 13.00 -8.78
N LEU A 57 6.74 13.90 -9.62
CA LEU A 57 7.69 13.57 -10.69
C LEU A 57 9.15 13.85 -10.30
N ALA A 58 9.39 14.57 -9.22
CA ALA A 58 10.73 14.98 -8.81
C ALA A 58 11.61 13.77 -8.46
N ARG A 59 12.85 13.78 -8.89
CA ARG A 59 13.85 12.78 -8.52
C ARG A 59 14.52 13.20 -7.21
N PHE A 60 14.41 12.35 -6.18
CA PHE A 60 15.06 12.58 -4.90
C PHE A 60 16.51 12.08 -4.92
N ASP A 61 17.42 12.94 -4.48
CA ASP A 61 18.80 12.55 -4.16
C ASP A 61 18.84 11.93 -2.76
N TYR A 62 18.78 10.61 -2.69
CA TYR A 62 18.78 9.87 -1.43
C TYR A 62 20.09 10.01 -0.64
N SER A 63 21.19 10.46 -1.27
CA SER A 63 22.43 10.75 -0.54
C SER A 63 22.28 11.88 0.48
N LYS A 64 21.28 12.76 0.27
CA LYS A 64 20.97 13.89 1.15
C LYS A 64 20.16 13.53 2.41
N LEU A 65 19.65 12.31 2.49
CA LEU A 65 18.75 11.91 3.58
C LEU A 65 19.45 11.74 4.94
N ASP A 66 20.71 11.31 4.95
CA ASP A 66 21.44 10.98 6.20
C ASP A 66 22.79 11.71 6.29
N GLU A 67 22.87 12.97 5.89
CA GLU A 67 24.11 13.76 5.99
C GLU A 67 24.50 14.01 7.44
N ALA A 68 25.79 13.83 7.73
CA ALA A 68 26.32 14.07 9.06
C ALA A 68 26.19 15.55 9.44
N GLY A 69 25.67 15.82 10.65
CA GLY A 69 25.46 17.18 11.14
C GLY A 69 24.17 17.85 10.68
N ALA A 70 23.41 17.25 9.77
CA ALA A 70 22.11 17.76 9.38
C ALA A 70 21.12 17.73 10.57
N PRO A 71 20.24 18.74 10.69
CA PRO A 71 19.30 18.85 11.81
C PRO A 71 18.23 17.74 11.79
N VAL A 72 17.89 17.24 10.61
CA VAL A 72 17.00 16.11 10.38
C VAL A 72 17.72 15.09 9.52
N ARG A 73 17.61 13.83 9.90
CA ARG A 73 18.25 12.72 9.19
C ARG A 73 17.26 11.57 9.03
N LEU A 74 17.17 11.03 7.84
CA LEU A 74 16.35 9.86 7.51
C LEU A 74 17.26 8.73 7.04
N ARG A 75 17.40 7.70 7.84
CA ARG A 75 18.29 6.57 7.57
C ARG A 75 17.52 5.41 6.99
N LEU A 76 17.69 5.20 5.69
CA LEU A 76 17.10 4.07 4.97
C LEU A 76 17.86 2.76 5.26
N SER A 77 17.29 1.63 4.84
CA SER A 77 17.89 0.29 4.98
C SER A 77 18.35 -0.02 6.41
N SER A 78 17.63 0.52 7.39
CA SER A 78 17.98 0.43 8.82
C SER A 78 16.88 -0.29 9.58
N THR A 79 17.13 -1.55 9.94
CA THR A 79 16.17 -2.37 10.67
C THR A 79 16.38 -2.25 12.18
N VAL A 80 15.42 -1.62 12.87
CA VAL A 80 15.43 -1.57 14.34
C VAL A 80 15.14 -2.95 14.90
N ILE A 81 15.99 -3.38 15.84
CA ILE A 81 15.90 -4.68 16.52
C ILE A 81 15.66 -4.57 18.03
N ASN A 82 15.88 -3.40 18.60
CA ASN A 82 15.59 -3.16 20.02
C ASN A 82 15.43 -1.66 20.28
N ALA A 83 14.48 -1.31 21.14
CA ALA A 83 14.30 0.02 21.70
C ALA A 83 14.06 -0.14 23.20
N ALA A 84 14.98 0.37 24.03
CA ALA A 84 14.96 0.19 25.47
C ALA A 84 15.12 1.52 26.20
N ASN A 85 14.42 1.70 27.30
CA ASN A 85 14.59 2.85 28.17
C ASN A 85 15.97 2.83 28.84
N GLN A 86 16.51 3.99 29.08
CA GLN A 86 17.75 4.25 29.83
C GLN A 86 17.44 5.35 30.85
N ASP A 87 18.36 5.57 31.80
CA ASP A 87 18.18 6.59 32.86
C ASP A 87 17.91 7.99 32.29
N ALA A 88 18.46 8.30 31.13
CA ALA A 88 18.31 9.60 30.46
C ALA A 88 17.86 9.44 28.99
N GLY A 89 16.70 8.82 28.77
CA GLY A 89 16.12 8.69 27.43
C GLY A 89 15.98 7.24 26.94
N THR A 90 16.19 7.02 25.67
CA THR A 90 16.00 5.69 25.01
C THR A 90 17.24 5.31 24.22
N ARG A 91 17.57 4.03 24.19
CA ARG A 91 18.56 3.46 23.29
C ARG A 91 17.87 2.65 22.20
N VAL A 92 18.10 3.03 20.96
CA VAL A 92 17.64 2.29 19.78
C VAL A 92 18.80 1.53 19.17
N THR A 93 18.68 0.22 19.05
CA THR A 93 19.64 -0.65 18.36
C THR A 93 19.07 -1.05 17.02
N TYR A 94 19.84 -0.93 15.97
CA TYR A 94 19.41 -1.25 14.60
C TYR A 94 20.55 -1.87 13.78
N ILE A 95 20.18 -2.54 12.70
CA ILE A 95 21.11 -3.11 11.72
C ILE A 95 21.07 -2.24 10.46
N ASN A 96 22.23 -1.84 9.98
CA ASN A 96 22.41 -1.17 8.71
C ASN A 96 23.67 -1.76 8.03
N ASP A 97 23.54 -2.20 6.79
CA ASP A 97 24.61 -2.86 6.01
C ASP A 97 25.31 -4.00 6.79
N GLY A 98 24.51 -4.85 7.46
CA GLY A 98 25.01 -5.98 8.25
C GLY A 98 25.70 -5.60 9.58
N ARG A 99 25.80 -4.30 9.90
CA ARG A 99 26.44 -3.81 11.12
C ARG A 99 25.38 -3.47 12.16
N VAL A 100 25.64 -3.87 13.40
CA VAL A 100 24.81 -3.49 14.56
C VAL A 100 25.26 -2.13 15.06
N LEU A 101 24.34 -1.17 15.03
CA LEU A 101 24.57 0.21 15.41
C LEU A 101 23.59 0.63 16.51
N ARG A 102 23.91 1.72 17.22
CA ARG A 102 23.09 2.25 18.32
C ARG A 102 22.95 3.76 18.21
N VAL A 103 21.78 4.23 18.58
CA VAL A 103 21.48 5.67 18.77
C VAL A 103 20.85 5.85 20.14
N ASN A 104 21.33 6.84 20.87
CA ASN A 104 20.68 7.30 22.09
C ASN A 104 19.84 8.54 21.75
N ALA A 105 18.58 8.54 22.18
CA ALA A 105 17.63 9.61 21.95
C ALA A 105 16.98 10.03 23.26
N ARG A 106 16.59 11.29 23.39
CA ARG A 106 15.79 11.75 24.55
C ARG A 106 14.39 11.12 24.54
N HIS A 107 13.80 11.00 23.36
CA HIS A 107 12.49 10.40 23.14
C HIS A 107 12.52 9.56 21.86
N THR A 108 11.73 8.48 21.83
CA THR A 108 11.56 7.62 20.66
C THR A 108 10.08 7.41 20.40
N VAL A 109 9.67 7.59 19.14
CA VAL A 109 8.33 7.28 18.67
C VAL A 109 8.39 6.03 17.81
N LEU A 110 7.66 4.99 18.21
CA LEU A 110 7.56 3.73 17.45
C LEU A 110 6.42 3.84 16.45
N ALA A 111 6.69 4.37 15.28
CA ALA A 111 5.73 4.52 14.17
C ALA A 111 5.70 3.28 13.27
N CYS A 112 5.86 2.10 13.84
CA CYS A 112 5.87 0.82 13.13
C CYS A 112 4.60 0.01 13.39
N TYR A 113 4.52 -1.15 12.74
CA TYR A 113 3.42 -2.08 12.95
C TYR A 113 3.36 -2.59 14.41
N HIS A 114 2.21 -2.45 15.07
CA HIS A 114 2.07 -2.73 16.50
C HIS A 114 2.50 -4.14 16.92
N ALA A 115 2.25 -5.17 16.11
CA ALA A 115 2.63 -6.54 16.45
C ALA A 115 4.15 -6.76 16.54
N ILE A 116 4.97 -5.82 16.02
CA ILE A 116 6.44 -5.87 16.13
C ILE A 116 6.93 -5.25 17.44
N ILE A 117 6.19 -4.31 18.02
CA ILE A 117 6.59 -3.55 19.22
C ILE A 117 6.97 -4.46 20.40
N PRO A 118 6.21 -5.54 20.73
CA PRO A 118 6.62 -6.45 21.79
C PRO A 118 7.99 -7.10 21.62
N HIS A 119 8.44 -7.24 20.38
CA HIS A 119 9.77 -7.77 20.05
C HIS A 119 10.86 -6.70 20.15
N LEU A 120 10.52 -5.45 19.90
CA LEU A 120 11.45 -4.32 20.01
C LEU A 120 11.63 -3.83 21.44
N CYS A 121 10.57 -3.89 22.25
CA CYS A 121 10.51 -3.39 23.61
C CYS A 121 10.20 -4.51 24.60
N PRO A 122 11.18 -5.35 24.97
CA PRO A 122 10.97 -6.50 25.86
C PRO A 122 10.53 -6.10 27.27
N GLU A 123 10.77 -4.86 27.68
CA GLU A 123 10.40 -4.31 28.99
C GLU A 123 8.91 -3.89 29.11
N LEU A 124 8.15 -3.93 28.00
CA LEU A 124 6.72 -3.64 28.05
C LEU A 124 5.99 -4.60 29.01
N PRO A 125 5.02 -4.10 29.79
CA PRO A 125 4.14 -4.97 30.60
C PRO A 125 3.44 -6.05 29.75
N GLU A 126 3.32 -7.25 30.30
CA GLU A 126 2.78 -8.38 29.55
C GLU A 126 1.37 -8.11 29.00
N ALA A 127 0.52 -7.43 29.79
CA ALA A 127 -0.82 -7.04 29.35
C ALA A 127 -0.80 -6.16 28.08
N GLN A 128 0.18 -5.27 27.94
CA GLN A 128 0.33 -4.46 26.73
C GLN A 128 0.84 -5.29 25.55
N LYS A 129 1.78 -6.21 25.77
CA LYS A 129 2.26 -7.12 24.72
C LYS A 129 1.12 -7.97 24.18
N GLU A 130 0.29 -8.53 25.06
CA GLU A 130 -0.86 -9.33 24.65
C GLU A 130 -1.91 -8.49 23.91
N ALA A 131 -2.20 -7.27 24.36
CA ALA A 131 -3.10 -6.36 23.68
C ALA A 131 -2.62 -6.03 22.26
N GLN A 132 -1.33 -5.83 22.05
CA GLN A 132 -0.76 -5.58 20.73
C GLN A 132 -0.76 -6.81 19.81
N LYS A 133 -0.56 -8.01 20.36
CA LYS A 133 -0.68 -9.27 19.64
C LYS A 133 -2.13 -9.62 19.26
N TYR A 134 -3.10 -9.06 19.96
CA TYR A 134 -4.53 -9.34 19.74
C TYR A 134 -5.02 -8.85 18.38
N GLN A 135 -4.40 -7.84 17.79
CA GLN A 135 -4.81 -7.26 16.50
C GLN A 135 -4.90 -8.29 15.38
N VAL A 136 -6.05 -8.30 14.73
CA VAL A 136 -6.32 -9.16 13.57
C VAL A 136 -6.01 -8.39 12.28
N LYS A 137 -5.16 -8.94 11.43
CA LYS A 137 -4.85 -8.38 10.11
C LYS A 137 -5.43 -9.26 9.02
N ARG A 138 -6.37 -8.70 8.26
CA ARG A 138 -6.90 -9.35 7.06
C ARG A 138 -5.86 -9.27 5.94
N PRO A 139 -5.57 -10.37 5.23
CA PRO A 139 -4.78 -10.30 4.01
C PRO A 139 -5.58 -9.58 2.92
N LEU A 140 -4.94 -8.67 2.23
CA LEU A 140 -5.48 -7.96 1.08
C LEU A 140 -4.54 -8.19 -0.09
N LEU A 141 -5.13 -8.51 -1.24
CA LEU A 141 -4.43 -8.62 -2.50
C LEU A 141 -4.83 -7.44 -3.38
N VAL A 142 -3.84 -6.71 -3.87
CA VAL A 142 -4.01 -5.67 -4.89
C VAL A 142 -3.09 -6.01 -6.05
N THR A 143 -3.65 -6.13 -7.24
CA THR A 143 -2.89 -6.40 -8.46
C THR A 143 -3.18 -5.30 -9.46
N ASN A 144 -2.14 -4.63 -9.94
CA ASN A 144 -2.27 -3.63 -11.00
C ASN A 144 -1.86 -4.26 -12.32
N VAL A 145 -2.69 -4.08 -13.33
CA VAL A 145 -2.49 -4.57 -14.69
C VAL A 145 -2.56 -3.39 -15.64
N LEU A 146 -1.61 -3.29 -16.55
CA LEU A 146 -1.62 -2.29 -17.61
C LEU A 146 -2.07 -2.96 -18.90
N LEU A 147 -3.25 -2.61 -19.39
CA LEU A 147 -3.71 -3.02 -20.72
C LEU A 147 -3.11 -2.12 -21.80
N ARG A 148 -2.94 -2.68 -23.00
CA ARG A 148 -2.35 -1.95 -24.14
C ARG A 148 -3.25 -0.85 -24.68
N ASN A 149 -4.58 -1.01 -24.55
CA ASN A 149 -5.58 -0.04 -25.00
C ASN A 149 -6.86 -0.17 -24.19
N SER A 150 -7.76 0.78 -24.35
CA SER A 150 -9.05 0.85 -23.66
C SER A 150 -10.23 0.29 -24.47
N SER A 151 -10.05 -0.10 -25.72
CA SER A 151 -11.12 -0.37 -26.70
C SER A 151 -12.24 -1.25 -26.19
N ALA A 152 -11.90 -2.38 -25.51
CA ALA A 152 -12.91 -3.29 -24.98
C ALA A 152 -13.67 -2.70 -23.79
N ILE A 153 -12.98 -1.91 -22.95
CA ILE A 153 -13.56 -1.21 -21.79
C ILE A 153 -14.55 -0.15 -22.26
N ASP A 154 -14.16 0.65 -23.24
CA ASP A 154 -14.97 1.73 -23.79
C ASP A 154 -16.20 1.18 -24.53
N LYS A 155 -16.01 0.11 -25.31
CA LYS A 155 -17.11 -0.58 -26.00
C LYS A 155 -18.17 -1.14 -25.05
N LEU A 156 -17.75 -1.58 -23.87
CA LEU A 156 -18.63 -2.12 -22.83
C LEU A 156 -19.06 -1.08 -21.80
N GLU A 157 -18.59 0.19 -21.92
CA GLU A 157 -18.85 1.29 -20.99
C GLU A 157 -18.52 0.92 -19.53
N LEU A 158 -17.44 0.13 -19.33
CA LEU A 158 -17.10 -0.39 -18.00
C LEU A 158 -16.31 0.62 -17.16
N SER A 159 -16.70 0.78 -15.91
CA SER A 159 -15.89 1.43 -14.87
C SER A 159 -15.30 0.44 -13.87
N GLY A 160 -15.79 -0.78 -13.84
CA GLY A 160 -15.34 -1.88 -13.01
C GLY A 160 -16.28 -3.05 -13.03
N ALA A 161 -15.92 -4.10 -12.31
CA ALA A 161 -16.71 -5.33 -12.22
C ALA A 161 -16.55 -5.98 -10.84
N TYR A 162 -17.60 -6.66 -10.41
CA TYR A 162 -17.53 -7.60 -9.29
C TYR A 162 -17.39 -9.02 -9.81
N CYS A 163 -16.47 -9.77 -9.22
CA CYS A 163 -16.12 -11.13 -9.65
C CYS A 163 -16.34 -12.12 -8.49
N PRO A 164 -17.60 -12.47 -8.15
CA PRO A 164 -17.89 -13.35 -7.03
C PRO A 164 -17.25 -14.74 -7.23
N GLY A 165 -16.65 -15.26 -6.14
CA GLY A 165 -16.01 -16.57 -6.16
C GLY A 165 -14.60 -16.59 -6.77
N ARG A 166 -14.08 -15.44 -7.23
CA ARG A 166 -12.72 -15.31 -7.74
C ARG A 166 -11.77 -14.84 -6.62
N LEU A 167 -10.47 -15.05 -6.83
CA LEU A 167 -9.43 -14.53 -5.94
C LEU A 167 -9.48 -13.00 -5.86
N HIS A 168 -9.65 -12.36 -7.02
CA HIS A 168 -9.93 -10.93 -7.11
C HIS A 168 -11.44 -10.73 -7.20
N GLY A 169 -12.05 -10.37 -6.07
CA GLY A 169 -13.51 -10.19 -5.99
C GLY A 169 -14.03 -8.92 -6.66
N ALA A 170 -13.15 -7.98 -7.02
CA ALA A 170 -13.49 -6.74 -7.70
C ALA A 170 -12.36 -6.26 -8.62
N VAL A 171 -12.76 -5.60 -9.69
CA VAL A 171 -11.87 -4.98 -10.68
C VAL A 171 -12.32 -3.54 -10.90
N TRP A 172 -11.39 -2.62 -10.97
CA TRP A 172 -11.65 -1.19 -11.19
C TRP A 172 -10.81 -0.67 -12.34
N VAL A 173 -11.46 0.07 -13.23
CA VAL A 173 -10.76 0.84 -14.25
C VAL A 173 -10.26 2.12 -13.59
N VAL A 174 -8.95 2.29 -13.52
CA VAL A 174 -8.34 3.48 -12.93
C VAL A 174 -8.25 4.58 -13.96
N LYS A 175 -9.26 5.43 -14.02
CA LYS A 175 -9.22 6.65 -14.86
C LYS A 175 -8.14 7.57 -14.30
N GLY A 176 -7.36 8.17 -15.20
CA GLY A 176 -6.17 8.92 -14.85
C GLY A 176 -6.39 10.03 -13.82
N VAL A 177 -5.40 10.26 -13.02
CA VAL A 177 -5.35 11.37 -12.07
C VAL A 177 -4.59 12.51 -12.72
N ASN A 178 -5.26 13.62 -12.95
CA ASN A 178 -4.65 14.86 -13.43
C ASN A 178 -4.37 15.76 -12.24
N THR A 179 -3.10 15.97 -11.94
CA THR A 179 -2.61 16.92 -10.95
C THR A 179 -1.59 17.85 -11.59
N VAL A 180 -1.26 18.92 -10.91
CA VAL A 180 -0.27 19.88 -11.40
C VAL A 180 1.03 19.16 -11.78
N GLY A 181 1.46 19.32 -13.03
CA GLY A 181 2.67 18.68 -13.58
C GLY A 181 2.53 17.22 -14.01
N TYR A 182 1.39 16.57 -13.74
CA TYR A 182 1.09 15.23 -14.20
C TYR A 182 -0.28 15.20 -14.88
N SER A 183 -0.31 14.70 -16.12
CA SER A 183 -1.55 14.47 -16.86
C SER A 183 -1.50 13.07 -17.46
N HIS A 184 -2.57 12.34 -17.30
CA HIS A 184 -2.83 11.10 -18.00
C HIS A 184 -4.13 11.27 -18.78
N GLU A 185 -4.00 11.42 -20.08
CA GLU A 185 -5.16 11.50 -20.95
C GLU A 185 -5.67 10.09 -21.27
N TRP A 186 -6.96 9.92 -21.11
CA TRP A 186 -7.64 8.72 -21.52
C TRP A 186 -7.94 8.83 -23.01
N ASP A 187 -7.27 8.02 -23.82
CA ASP A 187 -7.54 7.86 -25.24
C ASP A 187 -7.67 6.38 -25.61
N ASP A 188 -8.34 6.08 -26.71
CA ASP A 188 -8.62 4.71 -27.17
C ASP A 188 -7.35 3.95 -27.57
N SER A 189 -6.25 4.65 -27.84
CA SER A 189 -4.98 4.10 -28.23
C SER A 189 -3.99 3.95 -27.08
N GLY A 190 -4.30 4.57 -25.93
CA GLY A 190 -3.45 4.61 -24.77
C GLY A 190 -3.57 3.39 -23.87
N SER A 191 -2.50 3.11 -23.15
CA SER A 191 -2.51 2.04 -22.15
C SER A 191 -3.38 2.41 -20.95
N VAL A 192 -4.11 1.43 -20.42
CA VAL A 192 -5.09 1.62 -19.35
C VAL A 192 -4.71 0.81 -18.11
N PRO A 193 -4.53 1.46 -16.95
CA PRO A 193 -4.34 0.75 -15.69
C PRO A 193 -5.67 0.21 -15.16
N ILE A 194 -5.65 -1.06 -14.80
CA ILE A 194 -6.76 -1.75 -14.12
C ILE A 194 -6.25 -2.24 -12.77
N MET A 195 -7.02 -2.01 -11.74
CA MET A 195 -6.73 -2.46 -10.39
C MET A 195 -7.67 -3.59 -9.99
N PHE A 196 -7.10 -4.72 -9.63
CA PHE A 196 -7.77 -5.87 -9.08
C PHE A 196 -7.68 -5.87 -7.57
N TRP A 197 -8.78 -6.13 -6.92
CA TRP A 197 -8.89 -6.23 -5.47
C TRP A 197 -9.44 -7.56 -5.04
N GLY A 198 -8.78 -8.16 -4.04
CA GLY A 198 -9.23 -9.44 -3.54
C GLY A 198 -8.73 -9.77 -2.15
N SER A 199 -9.28 -10.83 -1.63
CA SER A 199 -8.77 -11.50 -0.44
C SER A 199 -9.15 -12.98 -0.53
N ILE A 200 -8.26 -13.85 -0.12
CA ILE A 200 -8.56 -15.29 -0.06
C ILE A 200 -9.57 -15.53 1.08
N ALA A 201 -10.64 -16.23 0.75
CA ALA A 201 -11.54 -16.77 1.74
C ALA A 201 -10.77 -17.76 2.65
N PRO A 202 -11.04 -17.78 3.96
CA PRO A 202 -10.40 -18.73 4.84
C PRO A 202 -10.80 -20.17 4.43
N PRO A 203 -9.84 -21.11 4.43
CA PRO A 203 -10.13 -22.51 4.09
C PRO A 203 -11.05 -23.18 5.13
N ASP A 204 -11.03 -22.70 6.34
CA ASP A 204 -11.89 -23.15 7.45
C ASP A 204 -12.44 -21.93 8.20
N SER A 205 -13.76 -21.75 8.11
CA SER A 205 -14.46 -20.67 8.80
C SER A 205 -14.86 -21.01 10.24
N SER A 206 -14.66 -22.24 10.70
CA SER A 206 -14.98 -22.68 12.05
C SER A 206 -13.94 -22.29 13.10
N VAL A 207 -12.70 -22.01 12.64
CA VAL A 207 -11.62 -21.57 13.53
C VAL A 207 -11.71 -20.08 13.87
N PRO A 208 -11.04 -19.60 14.95
CA PRO A 208 -11.04 -18.18 15.31
C PRO A 208 -10.56 -17.28 14.15
N VAL A 209 -11.14 -16.09 14.01
CA VAL A 209 -10.90 -15.14 12.90
C VAL A 209 -9.43 -14.87 12.67
N LYS A 210 -8.64 -14.79 13.73
CA LYS A 210 -7.18 -14.59 13.63
C LYS A 210 -6.49 -15.75 12.89
N GLU A 211 -6.90 -16.97 13.17
CA GLU A 211 -6.35 -18.16 12.49
C GLU A 211 -6.86 -18.28 11.06
N GLN A 212 -8.11 -17.90 10.80
CA GLN A 212 -8.62 -17.77 9.43
C GLN A 212 -7.74 -16.86 8.57
N HIS A 213 -7.40 -15.66 9.09
CA HIS A 213 -6.56 -14.71 8.35
C HIS A 213 -5.10 -15.14 8.24
N ARG A 214 -4.58 -15.91 9.20
CA ARG A 214 -3.27 -16.54 9.09
C ARG A 214 -3.24 -17.57 7.96
N ALA A 215 -4.23 -18.46 7.92
CA ALA A 215 -4.34 -19.46 6.87
C ALA A 215 -4.50 -18.83 5.48
N SER A 216 -5.36 -17.81 5.35
CA SER A 216 -5.51 -17.07 4.09
C SER A 216 -4.22 -16.39 3.64
N ARG A 217 -3.44 -15.83 4.56
CA ARG A 217 -2.14 -15.24 4.26
C ARG A 217 -1.12 -16.29 3.82
N ALA A 218 -1.10 -17.44 4.49
CA ALA A 218 -0.21 -18.54 4.11
C ALA A 218 -0.51 -19.04 2.69
N LEU A 219 -1.78 -19.15 2.32
CA LEU A 219 -2.18 -19.49 0.94
C LEU A 219 -1.70 -18.45 -0.07
N LEU A 220 -1.89 -17.15 0.19
CA LEU A 220 -1.40 -16.09 -0.71
C LEU A 220 0.13 -16.16 -0.89
N LEU A 221 0.87 -16.40 0.19
CA LEU A 221 2.34 -16.49 0.15
C LEU A 221 2.84 -17.77 -0.55
N ALA A 222 2.01 -18.80 -0.66
CA ALA A 222 2.35 -20.04 -1.35
C ALA A 222 2.04 -19.97 -2.87
N MET A 223 1.27 -18.98 -3.32
CA MET A 223 0.95 -18.80 -4.73
C MET A 223 2.16 -18.27 -5.51
N THR A 224 2.28 -18.72 -6.76
CA THR A 224 3.31 -18.24 -7.70
C THR A 224 2.80 -17.06 -8.51
N PHE A 225 3.71 -16.38 -9.21
CA PHE A 225 3.33 -15.32 -10.16
C PHE A 225 2.37 -15.85 -11.25
N GLU A 226 2.62 -17.06 -11.75
CA GLU A 226 1.82 -17.71 -12.77
C GLU A 226 0.39 -18.01 -12.28
N ASP A 227 0.21 -18.27 -10.98
CA ASP A 227 -1.13 -18.46 -10.40
C ASP A 227 -1.92 -17.14 -10.43
N PHE A 228 -1.28 -16.03 -10.05
CA PHE A 228 -1.89 -14.69 -10.12
C PHE A 228 -2.15 -14.28 -11.57
N GLU A 229 -1.21 -14.50 -12.49
CA GLU A 229 -1.38 -14.19 -13.91
C GLU A 229 -2.55 -14.96 -14.51
N ARG A 230 -2.65 -16.26 -14.25
CA ARG A 230 -3.76 -17.10 -14.72
C ARG A 230 -5.11 -16.60 -14.21
N GLU A 231 -5.17 -16.22 -12.95
CA GLU A 231 -6.38 -15.65 -12.34
C GLU A 231 -6.77 -14.33 -13.00
N VAL A 232 -5.81 -13.42 -13.19
CA VAL A 232 -6.03 -12.13 -13.85
C VAL A 232 -6.54 -12.33 -15.27
N ARG A 233 -5.89 -13.20 -16.06
CA ARG A 233 -6.33 -13.53 -17.44
C ARG A 233 -7.74 -14.07 -17.46
N THR A 234 -8.07 -15.00 -16.57
CA THR A 234 -9.42 -15.57 -16.51
C THR A 234 -10.49 -14.51 -16.21
N VAL A 235 -10.19 -13.56 -15.33
CA VAL A 235 -11.11 -12.45 -15.02
C VAL A 235 -11.24 -11.50 -16.20
N LEU A 236 -10.13 -11.16 -16.85
CA LEU A 236 -10.13 -10.29 -18.04
C LEU A 236 -10.90 -10.92 -19.22
N ASP A 237 -10.67 -12.20 -19.49
CA ASP A 237 -11.38 -12.93 -20.55
C ASP A 237 -12.90 -12.93 -20.30
N GLY A 238 -13.31 -13.19 -19.05
CA GLY A 238 -14.72 -13.16 -18.69
C GLY A 238 -15.34 -11.76 -18.75
N MET A 239 -14.58 -10.72 -18.45
CA MET A 239 -15.05 -9.34 -18.40
C MET A 239 -15.02 -8.67 -19.78
N LEU A 240 -13.93 -8.83 -20.52
CA LEU A 240 -13.64 -8.08 -21.74
C LEU A 240 -13.75 -8.93 -23.03
N GLY A 241 -13.71 -10.26 -22.91
CA GLY A 241 -13.84 -11.18 -24.04
C GLY A 241 -15.06 -10.93 -24.92
N PRO A 242 -16.27 -10.63 -24.37
CA PRO A 242 -17.44 -10.27 -25.18
C PRO A 242 -17.24 -9.05 -26.08
N ALA A 243 -16.30 -8.17 -25.77
CA ALA A 243 -15.94 -7.01 -26.59
C ALA A 243 -14.82 -7.29 -27.61
N GLY A 244 -14.30 -8.53 -27.65
CA GLY A 244 -13.20 -8.91 -28.53
C GLY A 244 -11.82 -8.61 -27.98
N PHE A 245 -11.68 -8.58 -26.67
CA PHE A 245 -10.37 -8.52 -26.01
C PHE A 245 -9.66 -9.87 -26.18
N ASP A 246 -8.37 -9.83 -26.59
CA ASP A 246 -7.51 -10.99 -26.83
C ASP A 246 -6.14 -10.79 -26.15
#